data_f2bedc020da60ca70630a45f4fa15ca9
#
_entry.id   f2bedc020da60ca70630a45f4fa15ca9
#
_cell.length_a   1.000
_cell.length_b   1.000
_cell.length_c   1.000
_cell.angle_alpha   90.00
_cell.angle_beta   90.00
_cell.angle_gamma   90.00
#
_symmetry.space_group_name_H-M   'P 1'
#
loop_
_entity.id
_entity.type
_entity.pdbx_description
1 polymer ?
#
loop_
_entity_poly.entity_id
_entity_poly.type
_entity_poly.pdbx_seq_one_letter_code
_entity_poly.pdbx_strand_id
1 'polypeptide(L)'
;MRRILLLTFAALFAAFLTAKADPIDELIPVRGLAIEAPSQRGLNDFLKFIEGDLVPAHFNLLILRVDWNYAYETHPELRDENPLTKEDIKRIVAVCRNRGIRLVPQINLLGHQSWAKQTHALLREYPEFDENPSVKTEYYSEWPNPYGLYCKSYCPLHPDVHKVVFDVVDELCDVFETDAFHAGMDEVFYIGEKECPRCNGKDKAELFAGEVTLLHNHLAETGRQLMIWGDRLLDGRTTGLGEWEAS
;
A
#
# COMPACT_ATOMS: atom_id res chain seq x y z
N MET A 1 -9.25 66.60 39.10
CA MET A 1 -7.99 65.96 38.71
C MET A 1 -8.32 64.56 38.15
N ARG A 2 -8.47 64.43 36.85
CA ARG A 2 -8.74 63.10 36.14
C ARG A 2 -7.41 62.52 35.70
N ARG A 3 -7.06 61.36 36.25
CA ARG A 3 -5.90 60.59 35.80
C ARG A 3 -6.34 59.79 34.55
N ILE A 4 -5.72 60.12 33.42
CA ILE A 4 -5.85 59.40 32.16
C ILE A 4 -4.91 58.19 32.27
N LEU A 5 -5.48 56.99 32.29
CA LEU A 5 -4.75 55.73 32.22
C LEU A 5 -4.48 55.41 30.75
N LEU A 6 -3.27 55.59 30.27
CA LEU A 6 -2.83 55.17 28.98
C LEU A 6 -2.63 53.63 29.00
N LEU A 7 -3.56 52.91 28.40
CA LEU A 7 -3.41 51.49 28.06
C LEU A 7 -2.57 51.40 26.80
N THR A 8 -1.31 51.08 26.95
CA THR A 8 -0.44 50.65 25.81
C THR A 8 -0.83 49.25 25.43
N PHE A 9 -1.57 49.10 24.35
CA PHE A 9 -1.79 47.84 23.66
C PHE A 9 -0.48 47.47 22.98
N ALA A 10 0.29 46.58 23.61
CA ALA A 10 1.40 45.88 22.94
C ALA A 10 0.78 44.89 21.94
N ALA A 11 0.69 45.28 20.66
CA ALA A 11 0.38 44.40 19.59
C ALA A 11 1.57 43.42 19.45
N LEU A 12 1.41 42.20 19.97
CA LEU A 12 2.26 41.08 19.62
C LEU A 12 1.97 40.76 18.15
N PHE A 13 2.76 41.35 17.27
CA PHE A 13 2.89 40.88 15.89
C PHE A 13 3.59 39.51 15.97
N ALA A 14 2.82 38.44 16.04
CA ALA A 14 3.33 37.11 15.75
C ALA A 14 3.78 37.15 14.29
N ALA A 15 5.07 37.37 14.06
CA ALA A 15 5.69 37.13 12.78
C ALA A 15 5.51 35.64 12.50
N PHE A 16 4.47 35.30 11.76
CA PHE A 16 4.46 34.06 11.04
C PHE A 16 5.64 34.16 10.07
N LEU A 17 6.77 33.60 10.47
CA LEU A 17 7.81 33.22 9.55
C LEU A 17 7.18 32.23 8.58
N THR A 18 6.65 32.75 7.48
CA THR A 18 6.39 31.91 6.31
C THR A 18 7.75 31.34 5.93
N ALA A 19 8.03 30.12 6.37
CA ALA A 19 9.15 29.38 5.86
C ALA A 19 9.01 29.47 4.33
N LYS A 20 9.99 30.10 3.68
CA LYS A 20 10.04 30.09 2.22
C LYS A 20 10.01 28.62 1.83
N ALA A 21 9.05 28.23 0.99
CA ALA A 21 9.04 26.90 0.44
C ALA A 21 10.44 26.62 -0.17
N ASP A 22 10.98 25.45 0.12
CA ASP A 22 12.25 25.05 -0.47
C ASP A 22 12.04 25.08 -2.01
N PRO A 23 12.97 25.65 -2.80
CA PRO A 23 12.86 25.62 -4.25
C PRO A 23 12.59 24.23 -4.82
N ILE A 24 13.00 23.16 -4.12
CA ILE A 24 12.71 21.78 -4.50
C ILE A 24 11.20 21.45 -4.37
N ASP A 25 10.48 22.10 -3.45
CA ASP A 25 9.04 21.87 -3.27
C ASP A 25 8.23 22.37 -4.46
N GLU A 26 8.72 23.39 -5.16
CA GLU A 26 8.11 23.89 -6.39
C GLU A 26 8.40 23.00 -7.60
N LEU A 27 9.62 22.43 -7.65
CA LEU A 27 10.08 21.60 -8.78
C LEU A 27 9.59 20.15 -8.67
N ILE A 28 9.64 19.57 -7.46
CA ILE A 28 9.26 18.20 -7.17
C ILE A 28 8.39 18.22 -5.92
N PRO A 29 7.09 18.52 -6.05
CA PRO A 29 6.20 18.70 -4.90
C PRO A 29 5.95 17.41 -4.11
N VAL A 30 6.09 16.24 -4.74
CA VAL A 30 5.97 14.93 -4.10
C VAL A 30 7.29 14.18 -4.21
N ARG A 31 7.89 13.90 -3.06
CA ARG A 31 9.14 13.12 -2.94
C ARG A 31 8.84 11.91 -2.06
N GLY A 32 8.52 10.80 -2.73
CA GLY A 32 8.06 9.58 -2.08
C GLY A 32 9.14 8.51 -2.02
N LEU A 33 9.06 7.69 -0.98
CA LEU A 33 9.75 6.41 -0.88
C LEU A 33 8.71 5.33 -0.64
N ALA A 34 8.80 4.23 -1.39
CA ALA A 34 8.09 3.00 -1.09
C ALA A 34 9.09 1.99 -0.50
N ILE A 35 8.77 1.44 0.66
CA ILE A 35 9.64 0.50 1.37
C ILE A 35 8.80 -0.50 2.17
N GLU A 36 9.35 -1.67 2.40
CA GLU A 36 8.74 -2.68 3.26
C GLU A 36 8.75 -2.25 4.73
N ALA A 37 7.68 -2.59 5.45
CA ALA A 37 7.58 -2.35 6.87
C ALA A 37 8.66 -3.12 7.65
N PRO A 38 9.24 -2.53 8.69
CA PRO A 38 10.26 -3.20 9.48
C PRO A 38 9.67 -4.39 10.24
N SER A 39 10.51 -5.34 10.64
CA SER A 39 10.12 -6.27 11.70
C SER A 39 9.97 -5.53 13.03
N GLN A 40 9.26 -6.12 13.99
CA GLN A 40 9.18 -5.57 15.36
C GLN A 40 10.56 -5.22 15.95
N ARG A 41 11.57 -6.08 15.72
CA ARG A 41 12.94 -5.85 16.20
C ARG A 41 13.62 -4.67 15.53
N GLY A 42 13.32 -4.44 14.25
CA GLY A 42 13.87 -3.34 13.45
C GLY A 42 13.15 -2.00 13.63
N LEU A 43 12.02 -1.95 14.36
CA LEU A 43 11.18 -0.77 14.45
C LEU A 43 11.93 0.48 14.93
N ASN A 44 12.73 0.35 15.99
CA ASN A 44 13.46 1.51 16.53
C ASN A 44 14.48 2.09 15.55
N ASP A 45 15.12 1.25 14.77
CA ASP A 45 16.08 1.69 13.75
C ASP A 45 15.35 2.28 12.54
N PHE A 46 14.17 1.74 12.20
CA PHE A 46 13.32 2.32 11.18
C PHE A 46 12.82 3.72 11.55
N LEU A 47 12.43 3.96 12.81
CA LEU A 47 12.05 5.29 13.29
C LEU A 47 13.24 6.28 13.20
N LYS A 48 14.45 5.84 13.54
CA LYS A 48 15.67 6.67 13.35
C LYS A 48 15.95 6.94 11.87
N PHE A 49 15.75 5.97 11.00
CA PHE A 49 15.89 6.14 9.54
C PHE A 49 14.92 7.21 9.01
N ILE A 50 13.65 7.20 9.45
CA ILE A 50 12.71 8.26 9.06
C ILE A 50 13.24 9.63 9.48
N GLU A 51 13.67 9.79 10.74
CA GLU A 51 14.10 11.08 11.27
C GLU A 51 15.50 11.51 10.78
N GLY A 52 16.43 10.58 10.64
CA GLY A 52 17.83 10.85 10.33
C GLY A 52 18.15 10.87 8.84
N ASP A 53 17.37 10.19 8.02
CA ASP A 53 17.68 10.06 6.59
C ASP A 53 16.56 10.65 5.71
N LEU A 54 15.28 10.25 5.93
CA LEU A 54 14.19 10.72 5.06
C LEU A 54 13.88 12.21 5.26
N VAL A 55 13.83 12.67 6.50
CA VAL A 55 13.55 14.08 6.80
C VAL A 55 14.64 15.01 6.24
N PRO A 56 15.94 14.77 6.49
CA PRO A 56 16.99 15.60 5.89
C PRO A 56 17.06 15.54 4.36
N ALA A 57 16.62 14.43 3.76
CA ALA A 57 16.51 14.27 2.31
C ALA A 57 15.22 14.84 1.71
N HIS A 58 14.41 15.55 2.52
CA HIS A 58 13.16 16.22 2.12
C HIS A 58 12.08 15.27 1.58
N PHE A 59 12.05 14.01 1.99
CA PHE A 59 10.92 13.13 1.69
C PHE A 59 9.65 13.61 2.39
N ASN A 60 8.53 13.62 1.67
CA ASN A 60 7.23 14.04 2.20
C ASN A 60 6.10 13.01 1.97
N LEU A 61 6.43 11.87 1.37
CA LEU A 61 5.55 10.72 1.20
C LEU A 61 6.31 9.45 1.54
N LEU A 62 5.72 8.59 2.37
CA LEU A 62 6.19 7.25 2.67
C LEU A 62 5.08 6.25 2.39
N ILE A 63 5.28 5.39 1.39
CA ILE A 63 4.42 4.23 1.14
C ILE A 63 5.06 3.06 1.89
N LEU A 64 4.36 2.55 2.89
CA LEU A 64 4.85 1.48 3.74
C LEU A 64 4.15 0.17 3.40
N ARG A 65 4.87 -0.74 2.74
CA ARG A 65 4.34 -2.06 2.41
C ARG A 65 4.28 -2.92 3.67
N VAL A 66 3.09 -3.15 4.16
CA VAL A 66 2.82 -3.91 5.38
C VAL A 66 2.49 -5.36 5.06
N ASP A 67 1.73 -5.59 3.99
CA ASP A 67 1.18 -6.89 3.64
C ASP A 67 0.57 -7.59 4.86
N TRP A 68 1.10 -8.72 5.30
CA TRP A 68 0.61 -9.49 6.44
C TRP A 68 1.38 -9.25 7.75
N ASN A 69 2.36 -8.34 7.73
CA ASN A 69 3.18 -7.97 8.88
C ASN A 69 2.48 -6.94 9.80
N TYR A 70 1.18 -7.13 10.04
CA TYR A 70 0.39 -6.39 11.04
C TYR A 70 -0.50 -7.36 11.81
N ALA A 71 -0.74 -7.04 13.08
CA ALA A 71 -1.56 -7.85 13.97
C ALA A 71 -3.05 -7.62 13.74
N TYR A 72 -3.54 -7.93 12.52
CA TYR A 72 -4.96 -7.78 12.15
C TYR A 72 -5.90 -8.39 13.18
N GLU A 73 -6.87 -7.62 13.64
CA GLU A 73 -7.91 -8.09 14.57
C GLU A 73 -9.06 -8.74 13.79
N THR A 74 -9.38 -8.24 12.60
CA THR A 74 -10.45 -8.75 11.74
C THR A 74 -10.15 -10.15 11.18
N HIS A 75 -8.89 -10.36 10.75
CA HIS A 75 -8.40 -11.60 10.17
C HIS A 75 -7.09 -12.06 10.80
N PRO A 76 -7.13 -12.55 12.07
CA PRO A 76 -5.92 -12.93 12.80
C PRO A 76 -5.13 -14.09 12.17
N GLU A 77 -5.77 -14.91 11.34
CA GLU A 77 -5.16 -16.01 10.61
C GLU A 77 -4.22 -15.54 9.48
N LEU A 78 -4.37 -14.29 9.02
CA LEU A 78 -3.52 -13.72 7.96
C LEU A 78 -2.20 -13.13 8.47
N ARG A 79 -2.00 -13.05 9.78
CA ARG A 79 -0.80 -12.45 10.39
C ARG A 79 0.45 -13.25 10.09
N ASP A 80 1.54 -12.57 9.82
CA ASP A 80 2.88 -13.15 9.85
C ASP A 80 3.31 -13.48 11.29
N GLU A 81 4.42 -14.20 11.43
CA GLU A 81 5.05 -14.40 12.74
C GLU A 81 5.61 -13.08 13.28
N ASN A 82 5.30 -12.77 14.54
CA ASN A 82 5.73 -11.54 15.22
C ASN A 82 5.42 -10.26 14.43
N PRO A 83 4.14 -10.04 14.05
CA PRO A 83 3.73 -8.88 13.27
C PRO A 83 3.82 -7.59 14.09
N LEU A 84 3.87 -6.46 13.42
CA LEU A 84 3.75 -5.15 14.07
C LEU A 84 2.42 -5.03 14.80
N THR A 85 2.46 -4.54 16.02
CA THR A 85 1.26 -4.26 16.81
C THR A 85 0.63 -2.92 16.41
N LYS A 86 -0.59 -2.69 16.88
CA LYS A 86 -1.27 -1.39 16.73
C LYS A 86 -0.44 -0.24 17.33
N GLU A 87 0.20 -0.49 18.45
CA GLU A 87 1.08 0.47 19.13
C GLU A 87 2.34 0.75 18.31
N ASP A 88 2.91 -0.26 17.67
CA ASP A 88 4.06 -0.10 16.78
C ASP A 88 3.73 0.78 15.57
N ILE A 89 2.58 0.53 14.92
CA ILE A 89 2.09 1.37 13.82
C ILE A 89 1.85 2.80 14.27
N LYS A 90 1.20 3.01 15.42
CA LYS A 90 0.97 4.36 15.96
C LYS A 90 2.27 5.13 16.21
N ARG A 91 3.36 4.46 16.57
CA ARG A 91 4.68 5.10 16.69
C ARG A 91 5.20 5.59 15.35
N ILE A 92 5.04 4.79 14.29
CA ILE A 92 5.43 5.19 12.91
C ILE A 92 4.57 6.38 12.47
N VAL A 93 3.24 6.31 12.66
CA VAL A 93 2.28 7.38 12.35
C VAL A 93 2.68 8.69 13.06
N ALA A 94 2.99 8.62 14.35
CA ALA A 94 3.36 9.79 15.14
C ALA A 94 4.65 10.45 14.61
N VAL A 95 5.67 9.67 14.28
CA VAL A 95 6.93 10.19 13.72
C VAL A 95 6.68 10.84 12.37
N CYS A 96 6.00 10.17 11.44
CA CYS A 96 5.70 10.70 10.11
C CYS A 96 4.89 12.00 10.20
N ARG A 97 3.81 12.01 11.01
CA ARG A 97 2.95 13.18 11.21
C ARG A 97 3.74 14.38 11.77
N ASN A 98 4.58 14.16 12.78
CA ASN A 98 5.40 15.21 13.41
C ASN A 98 6.45 15.79 12.44
N ARG A 99 6.79 15.07 11.38
CA ARG A 99 7.77 15.48 10.36
C ARG A 99 7.14 15.90 9.05
N GLY A 100 5.82 15.95 8.95
CA GLY A 100 5.11 16.36 7.74
C GLY A 100 5.23 15.33 6.60
N ILE A 101 5.50 14.06 6.92
CA ILE A 101 5.53 12.97 5.95
C ILE A 101 4.14 12.34 5.89
N ARG A 102 3.52 12.36 4.71
CA ARG A 102 2.29 11.60 4.44
C ARG A 102 2.63 10.12 4.44
N LEU A 103 2.00 9.36 5.33
CA LEU A 103 2.21 7.92 5.46
C LEU A 103 1.03 7.18 4.83
N VAL A 104 1.32 6.29 3.87
CA VAL A 104 0.32 5.50 3.15
C VAL A 104 0.64 4.01 3.32
N PRO A 105 -0.25 3.21 3.91
CA PRO A 105 -0.06 1.76 3.99
C PRO A 105 -0.25 1.11 2.63
N GLN A 106 0.48 0.01 2.40
CA GLN A 106 0.33 -0.83 1.21
C GLN A 106 0.14 -2.29 1.62
N ILE A 107 -0.81 -2.93 0.94
CA ILE A 107 -0.90 -4.40 0.81
C ILE A 107 -0.82 -4.71 -0.69
N ASN A 108 -0.06 -5.73 -1.05
CA ASN A 108 -0.09 -6.23 -2.42
C ASN A 108 -1.39 -7.01 -2.66
N LEU A 109 -2.34 -6.37 -3.34
CA LEU A 109 -3.62 -6.94 -3.71
C LEU A 109 -3.62 -7.45 -5.14
N LEU A 110 -4.55 -8.32 -5.45
CA LEU A 110 -4.73 -9.03 -6.69
C LEU A 110 -3.54 -9.93 -7.02
N GLY A 111 -2.42 -9.40 -7.50
CA GLY A 111 -1.16 -10.11 -7.72
C GLY A 111 -0.33 -10.30 -6.45
N HIS A 112 0.87 -10.85 -6.63
CA HIS A 112 1.85 -11.09 -5.56
C HIS A 112 1.31 -11.89 -4.36
N GLN A 113 0.39 -12.83 -4.62
CA GLN A 113 -0.12 -13.73 -3.59
C GLN A 113 0.77 -14.95 -3.37
N SER A 114 1.91 -15.00 -4.04
CA SER A 114 2.99 -15.96 -3.81
C SER A 114 4.32 -15.39 -4.29
N TRP A 115 5.40 -15.96 -3.79
CA TRP A 115 6.75 -15.71 -4.30
C TRP A 115 7.57 -16.99 -4.20
N ALA A 116 8.23 -17.38 -5.29
CA ALA A 116 8.99 -18.63 -5.38
C ALA A 116 8.17 -19.83 -4.85
N LYS A 117 8.62 -20.45 -3.73
CA LYS A 117 7.96 -21.61 -3.11
C LYS A 117 6.86 -21.24 -2.11
N GLN A 118 6.71 -19.95 -1.80
CA GLN A 118 5.85 -19.51 -0.72
C GLN A 118 4.55 -18.93 -1.28
N THR A 119 3.43 -19.50 -0.86
CA THR A 119 2.12 -18.88 -0.99
C THR A 119 1.94 -17.94 0.20
N HIS A 120 1.53 -16.70 -0.05
CA HIS A 120 1.31 -15.71 1.00
C HIS A 120 0.01 -15.97 1.76
N ALA A 121 -0.17 -15.28 2.87
CA ALA A 121 -1.20 -15.58 3.85
C ALA A 121 -2.59 -15.68 3.24
N LEU A 122 -3.00 -14.75 2.39
CA LEU A 122 -4.36 -14.75 1.84
C LEU A 122 -4.69 -16.07 1.12
N LEU A 123 -3.86 -16.52 0.19
CA LEU A 123 -4.13 -17.78 -0.53
C LEU A 123 -3.73 -19.03 0.25
N ARG A 124 -2.95 -18.89 1.29
CA ARG A 124 -2.64 -20.00 2.20
C ARG A 124 -3.84 -20.33 3.09
N GLU A 125 -4.50 -19.29 3.63
CA GLU A 125 -5.65 -19.44 4.53
C GLU A 125 -6.98 -19.60 3.76
N TYR A 126 -7.08 -18.99 2.58
CA TYR A 126 -8.24 -19.03 1.69
C TYR A 126 -7.87 -19.55 0.29
N PRO A 127 -7.48 -20.83 0.16
CA PRO A 127 -7.04 -21.39 -1.13
C PRO A 127 -8.12 -21.38 -2.22
N GLU A 128 -9.39 -21.24 -1.86
CA GLU A 128 -10.51 -21.09 -2.80
C GLU A 128 -10.52 -19.76 -3.53
N PHE A 129 -9.77 -18.77 -3.05
CA PHE A 129 -9.60 -17.49 -3.72
C PHE A 129 -8.58 -17.54 -4.87
N ASP A 130 -7.78 -18.60 -4.96
CA ASP A 130 -6.71 -18.73 -5.95
C ASP A 130 -7.28 -18.73 -7.39
N GLU A 131 -6.75 -17.84 -8.23
CA GLU A 131 -7.11 -17.76 -9.65
C GLU A 131 -6.60 -18.98 -10.42
N ASN A 132 -5.55 -19.62 -9.94
CA ASN A 132 -4.85 -20.72 -10.61
C ASN A 132 -4.51 -21.87 -9.63
N PRO A 133 -5.54 -22.56 -9.08
CA PRO A 133 -5.36 -23.49 -7.96
C PRO A 133 -4.62 -24.79 -8.32
N SER A 134 -4.54 -25.15 -9.62
CA SER A 134 -3.79 -26.34 -10.07
C SER A 134 -2.28 -26.15 -10.02
N VAL A 135 -1.82 -24.91 -10.02
CA VAL A 135 -0.40 -24.56 -9.97
C VAL A 135 0.04 -24.47 -8.52
N LYS A 136 0.89 -25.42 -8.09
CA LYS A 136 1.38 -25.50 -6.72
C LYS A 136 2.74 -24.84 -6.59
N THR A 137 2.86 -23.86 -5.69
CA THR A 137 4.11 -23.10 -5.50
C THR A 137 5.24 -23.91 -4.90
N GLU A 138 4.95 -24.93 -4.07
CA GLU A 138 5.93 -25.80 -3.46
C GLU A 138 6.80 -26.57 -4.45
N TYR A 139 6.36 -26.70 -5.70
CA TYR A 139 7.14 -27.35 -6.75
C TYR A 139 8.16 -26.42 -7.42
N TYR A 140 8.20 -25.14 -7.07
CA TYR A 140 9.07 -24.16 -7.72
C TYR A 140 10.28 -23.85 -6.85
N SER A 141 11.41 -24.44 -7.21
CA SER A 141 12.67 -24.18 -6.53
C SER A 141 13.55 -23.15 -7.25
N GLU A 142 13.24 -22.87 -8.51
CA GLU A 142 14.08 -22.07 -9.41
C GLU A 142 13.22 -21.08 -10.18
N TRP A 143 13.80 -19.96 -10.53
CA TRP A 143 13.23 -18.94 -11.41
C TRP A 143 13.93 -18.96 -12.77
N PRO A 144 13.21 -18.92 -13.90
CA PRO A 144 11.75 -19.09 -14.02
C PRO A 144 11.33 -20.53 -13.71
N ASN A 145 10.16 -20.71 -13.09
CA ASN A 145 9.65 -22.05 -12.86
C ASN A 145 9.15 -22.71 -14.17
N PRO A 146 9.03 -24.07 -14.22
CA PRO A 146 8.70 -24.79 -15.46
C PRO A 146 7.32 -24.49 -16.04
N TYR A 147 6.46 -23.81 -15.29
CA TYR A 147 5.11 -23.40 -15.72
C TYR A 147 5.03 -21.91 -16.09
N GLY A 148 6.15 -21.18 -16.03
CA GLY A 148 6.19 -19.76 -16.31
C GLY A 148 5.47 -18.89 -15.28
N LEU A 149 5.08 -19.45 -14.12
CA LEU A 149 4.42 -18.68 -13.06
C LEU A 149 5.40 -17.72 -12.41
N TYR A 150 5.08 -16.45 -12.45
CA TYR A 150 5.82 -15.42 -11.69
C TYR A 150 5.32 -15.35 -10.24
N CYS A 151 4.07 -15.00 -10.06
CA CYS A 151 3.40 -15.00 -8.77
C CYS A 151 1.91 -15.31 -8.96
N LYS A 152 1.24 -15.75 -7.89
CA LYS A 152 -0.20 -16.02 -7.91
C LYS A 152 -1.01 -14.74 -7.76
N SER A 153 -2.25 -14.81 -8.25
CA SER A 153 -3.27 -13.80 -8.01
C SER A 153 -4.49 -14.43 -7.33
N TYR A 154 -5.26 -13.64 -6.60
CA TYR A 154 -6.59 -14.08 -6.22
C TYR A 154 -7.60 -13.83 -7.35
N CYS A 155 -8.69 -14.58 -7.36
CA CYS A 155 -9.78 -14.42 -8.29
C CYS A 155 -10.63 -13.18 -7.93
N PRO A 156 -10.62 -12.11 -8.74
CA PRO A 156 -11.37 -10.89 -8.42
C PRO A 156 -12.89 -11.07 -8.46
N LEU A 157 -13.37 -12.19 -9.05
CA LEU A 157 -14.78 -12.53 -9.11
C LEU A 157 -15.22 -13.56 -8.07
N HIS A 158 -14.36 -13.87 -7.09
CA HIS A 158 -14.78 -14.73 -6.00
C HIS A 158 -15.74 -13.97 -5.06
N PRO A 159 -16.93 -14.53 -4.72
CA PRO A 159 -17.98 -13.80 -3.99
C PRO A 159 -17.57 -13.35 -2.59
N ASP A 160 -16.56 -13.98 -2.01
CA ASP A 160 -16.15 -13.74 -0.63
C ASP A 160 -14.77 -13.05 -0.51
N VAL A 161 -13.98 -12.96 -1.59
CA VAL A 161 -12.63 -12.40 -1.51
C VAL A 161 -12.63 -10.95 -1.02
N HIS A 162 -13.56 -10.14 -1.51
CA HIS A 162 -13.63 -8.72 -1.14
C HIS A 162 -14.12 -8.50 0.28
N LYS A 163 -14.81 -9.45 0.91
CA LYS A 163 -15.15 -9.36 2.34
C LYS A 163 -13.88 -9.34 3.17
N VAL A 164 -12.96 -10.27 2.88
CA VAL A 164 -11.68 -10.36 3.58
C VAL A 164 -10.78 -9.18 3.22
N VAL A 165 -10.67 -8.85 1.92
CA VAL A 165 -9.82 -7.76 1.43
C VAL A 165 -10.25 -6.42 2.03
N PHE A 166 -11.54 -6.10 2.03
CA PHE A 166 -12.03 -4.84 2.58
C PHE A 166 -11.84 -4.73 4.09
N ASP A 167 -12.08 -5.83 4.83
CA ASP A 167 -11.87 -5.84 6.27
C ASP A 167 -10.41 -5.51 6.63
N VAL A 168 -9.43 -6.11 5.96
CA VAL A 168 -8.00 -5.83 6.24
C VAL A 168 -7.58 -4.45 5.74
N VAL A 169 -8.11 -3.97 4.61
CA VAL A 169 -7.85 -2.63 4.09
C VAL A 169 -8.36 -1.56 5.04
N ASP A 170 -9.61 -1.71 5.50
CA ASP A 170 -10.22 -0.74 6.41
C ASP A 170 -9.51 -0.70 7.75
N GLU A 171 -9.20 -1.86 8.36
CA GLU A 171 -8.46 -1.94 9.61
C GLU A 171 -7.09 -1.27 9.49
N LEU A 172 -6.38 -1.51 8.38
CA LEU A 172 -5.08 -0.92 8.16
C LEU A 172 -5.17 0.60 7.95
N CYS A 173 -6.12 1.08 7.15
CA CYS A 173 -6.37 2.50 6.98
C CYS A 173 -6.69 3.21 8.29
N ASP A 174 -7.46 2.58 9.15
CA ASP A 174 -7.86 3.14 10.45
C ASP A 174 -6.68 3.25 11.40
N VAL A 175 -5.83 2.23 11.52
CA VAL A 175 -4.67 2.27 12.40
C VAL A 175 -3.58 3.24 11.91
N PHE A 176 -3.47 3.41 10.58
CA PHE A 176 -2.55 4.40 9.97
C PHE A 176 -3.10 5.82 10.01
N GLU A 177 -4.39 6.00 10.33
CA GLU A 177 -5.06 7.30 10.33
C GLU A 177 -4.85 8.05 9.01
N THR A 178 -4.96 7.31 7.89
CA THR A 178 -4.56 7.76 6.55
C THR A 178 -5.75 8.15 5.69
N ASP A 179 -5.50 9.05 4.73
CA ASP A 179 -6.43 9.46 3.69
C ASP A 179 -6.24 8.71 2.36
N ALA A 180 -5.31 7.75 2.31
CA ALA A 180 -5.03 6.96 1.11
C ALA A 180 -4.56 5.55 1.46
N PHE A 181 -4.79 4.63 0.54
CA PHE A 181 -4.31 3.26 0.60
C PHE A 181 -3.64 2.89 -0.72
N HIS A 182 -2.52 2.17 -0.67
CA HIS A 182 -1.82 1.67 -1.84
C HIS A 182 -2.07 0.17 -1.99
N ALA A 183 -2.76 -0.23 -3.06
CA ALA A 183 -3.15 -1.62 -3.27
C ALA A 183 -2.09 -2.48 -3.97
N GLY A 184 -0.88 -1.94 -4.26
CA GLY A 184 0.09 -2.63 -5.09
C GLY A 184 -0.42 -2.78 -6.51
N MET A 185 -0.90 -3.97 -6.87
CA MET A 185 -1.49 -4.33 -8.16
C MET A 185 -0.50 -4.31 -9.33
N ASP A 186 0.80 -4.36 -9.03
CA ASP A 186 1.87 -4.52 -9.99
C ASP A 186 1.97 -5.99 -10.45
N GLU A 187 2.51 -6.18 -11.62
CA GLU A 187 2.88 -7.49 -12.20
C GLU A 187 1.77 -8.55 -12.11
N VAL A 188 0.51 -8.14 -12.29
CA VAL A 188 -0.64 -9.06 -12.34
C VAL A 188 -0.67 -9.76 -13.69
N PHE A 189 -0.01 -10.91 -13.78
CA PHE A 189 0.06 -11.70 -15.03
C PHE A 189 -1.01 -12.78 -15.10
N TYR A 190 -1.43 -13.31 -13.96
CA TYR A 190 -2.41 -14.41 -13.88
C TYR A 190 -3.77 -13.88 -13.45
N ILE A 191 -4.57 -13.55 -14.45
CA ILE A 191 -5.95 -13.12 -14.32
C ILE A 191 -6.72 -13.59 -15.56
N GLY A 192 -7.97 -13.99 -15.42
CA GLY A 192 -8.75 -14.52 -16.53
C GLY A 192 -8.31 -15.92 -16.98
N GLU A 193 -7.73 -16.68 -16.06
CA GLU A 193 -7.15 -17.99 -16.34
C GLU A 193 -8.22 -19.05 -16.66
N LYS A 194 -7.87 -19.98 -17.58
CA LYS A 194 -8.81 -21.03 -18.04
C LYS A 194 -9.30 -21.93 -16.92
N GLU A 195 -8.52 -22.09 -15.88
CA GLU A 195 -8.83 -22.95 -14.74
C GLU A 195 -9.71 -22.27 -13.70
N CYS A 196 -9.79 -20.94 -13.72
CA CYS A 196 -10.68 -20.21 -12.85
C CYS A 196 -12.13 -20.34 -13.35
N PRO A 197 -13.03 -20.95 -12.57
CA PRO A 197 -14.41 -21.15 -13.01
C PRO A 197 -15.21 -19.85 -13.16
N ARG A 198 -14.69 -18.73 -12.63
CA ARG A 198 -15.36 -17.43 -12.62
C ARG A 198 -14.77 -16.48 -13.68
N CYS A 199 -13.45 -16.53 -13.86
CA CYS A 199 -12.72 -15.61 -14.74
C CYS A 199 -12.50 -16.18 -16.16
N ASN A 200 -12.62 -17.50 -16.34
CA ASN A 200 -12.41 -18.15 -17.64
C ASN A 200 -13.21 -17.48 -18.76
N GLY A 201 -12.51 -17.12 -19.84
CA GLY A 201 -13.11 -16.50 -21.02
C GLY A 201 -13.51 -15.04 -20.87
N LYS A 202 -13.18 -14.41 -19.76
CA LYS A 202 -13.37 -12.97 -19.56
C LYS A 202 -12.14 -12.19 -20.04
N ASP A 203 -12.36 -10.96 -20.44
CA ASP A 203 -11.29 -10.05 -20.81
C ASP A 203 -10.44 -9.67 -19.58
N LYS A 204 -9.13 -9.82 -19.71
CA LYS A 204 -8.18 -9.57 -18.61
C LYS A 204 -8.15 -8.10 -18.20
N ALA A 205 -8.23 -7.18 -19.16
CA ALA A 205 -8.23 -5.75 -18.89
C ALA A 205 -9.52 -5.32 -18.20
N GLU A 206 -10.67 -5.89 -18.58
CA GLU A 206 -11.94 -5.64 -17.89
C GLU A 206 -11.92 -6.17 -16.44
N LEU A 207 -11.34 -7.35 -16.21
CA LEU A 207 -11.19 -7.90 -14.86
C LEU A 207 -10.30 -7.00 -13.97
N PHE A 208 -9.16 -6.56 -14.50
CA PHE A 208 -8.25 -5.68 -13.79
C PHE A 208 -8.90 -4.31 -13.50
N ALA A 209 -9.52 -3.69 -14.51
CA ALA A 209 -10.21 -2.41 -14.35
C ALA A 209 -11.41 -2.51 -13.39
N GLY A 210 -12.10 -3.65 -13.40
CA GLY A 210 -13.18 -3.95 -12.46
C GLY A 210 -12.68 -3.96 -11.01
N GLU A 211 -11.55 -4.63 -10.76
CA GLU A 211 -10.94 -4.70 -9.43
C GLU A 211 -10.49 -3.31 -8.94
N VAL A 212 -9.80 -2.55 -9.80
CA VAL A 212 -9.42 -1.16 -9.47
C VAL A 212 -10.63 -0.30 -9.14
N THR A 213 -11.69 -0.41 -9.94
CA THR A 213 -12.92 0.36 -9.72
C THR A 213 -13.60 -0.01 -8.40
N LEU A 214 -13.62 -1.29 -8.07
CA LEU A 214 -14.25 -1.79 -6.85
C LEU A 214 -13.51 -1.33 -5.60
N LEU A 215 -12.17 -1.45 -5.59
CA LEU A 215 -11.33 -0.93 -4.50
C LEU A 215 -11.44 0.59 -4.36
N HIS A 216 -11.44 1.32 -5.50
CA HIS A 216 -11.63 2.77 -5.49
C HIS A 216 -12.96 3.16 -4.86
N ASN A 217 -14.05 2.54 -5.27
CA ASN A 217 -15.38 2.86 -4.77
C ASN A 217 -15.49 2.59 -3.27
N HIS A 218 -14.97 1.45 -2.80
CA HIS A 218 -14.95 1.12 -1.38
C HIS A 218 -14.21 2.17 -0.55
N LEU A 219 -12.98 2.54 -0.96
CA LEU A 219 -12.19 3.56 -0.27
C LEU A 219 -12.86 4.96 -0.31
N ALA A 220 -13.51 5.29 -1.43
CA ALA A 220 -14.21 6.56 -1.60
C ALA A 220 -15.40 6.74 -0.66
N GLU A 221 -16.05 5.65 -0.21
CA GLU A 221 -17.14 5.70 0.79
C GLU A 221 -16.69 6.34 2.11
N THR A 222 -15.41 6.20 2.44
CA THR A 222 -14.79 6.79 3.63
C THR A 222 -13.90 7.98 3.32
N GLY A 223 -13.94 8.51 2.08
CA GLY A 223 -13.16 9.68 1.63
C GLY A 223 -11.67 9.39 1.43
N ARG A 224 -11.29 8.13 1.28
CA ARG A 224 -9.90 7.69 1.06
C ARG A 224 -9.58 7.58 -0.43
N GLN A 225 -8.33 7.77 -0.78
CA GLN A 225 -7.81 7.67 -2.14
C GLN A 225 -7.17 6.30 -2.37
N LEU A 226 -7.42 5.70 -3.53
CA LEU A 226 -6.70 4.52 -4.00
C LEU A 226 -5.40 4.95 -4.70
N MET A 227 -4.29 4.29 -4.37
CA MET A 227 -3.03 4.32 -5.11
C MET A 227 -2.70 2.91 -5.60
N ILE A 228 -2.13 2.81 -6.80
CA ILE A 228 -1.64 1.55 -7.39
C ILE A 228 -0.32 1.81 -8.14
N TRP A 229 0.45 0.76 -8.40
CA TRP A 229 1.54 0.83 -9.36
C TRP A 229 0.98 0.94 -10.78
N GLY A 230 1.67 1.67 -11.64
CA GLY A 230 1.17 2.02 -12.97
C GLY A 230 1.59 1.08 -14.10
N ASP A 231 2.41 0.08 -13.83
CA ASP A 231 2.99 -0.82 -14.86
C ASP A 231 1.90 -1.51 -15.70
N ARG A 232 0.83 -1.99 -15.06
CA ARG A 232 -0.28 -2.66 -15.76
C ARG A 232 -1.21 -1.71 -16.52
N LEU A 233 -1.00 -0.41 -16.43
CA LEU A 233 -1.72 0.62 -17.17
C LEU A 233 -0.95 1.12 -18.39
N LEU A 234 0.31 0.71 -18.55
CA LEU A 234 1.18 1.11 -19.65
C LEU A 234 1.09 0.09 -20.79
N ASP A 235 1.01 0.57 -22.03
CA ASP A 235 1.07 -0.29 -23.20
C ASP A 235 2.55 -0.58 -23.56
N GLY A 236 2.99 -1.80 -23.27
CA GLY A 236 4.35 -2.25 -23.54
C GLY A 236 4.77 -2.16 -25.01
N ARG A 237 3.82 -2.17 -25.95
CA ARG A 237 4.10 -1.97 -27.39
C ARG A 237 4.45 -0.53 -27.70
N THR A 238 3.76 0.42 -27.05
CA THR A 238 4.00 1.84 -27.24
C THR A 238 5.27 2.31 -26.52
N THR A 239 5.52 1.78 -25.32
CA THR A 239 6.71 2.14 -24.53
C THR A 239 7.97 1.44 -24.97
N GLY A 240 7.86 0.31 -25.70
CA GLY A 240 8.99 -0.51 -26.12
C GLY A 240 9.63 -1.35 -25.00
N LEU A 241 9.01 -1.41 -23.82
CA LEU A 241 9.50 -2.17 -22.66
C LEU A 241 9.05 -3.64 -22.67
N GLY A 242 8.25 -4.03 -23.67
CA GLY A 242 7.97 -5.42 -23.96
C GLY A 242 6.93 -6.08 -23.06
N GLU A 243 7.11 -7.37 -22.76
CA GLU A 243 6.10 -8.22 -22.11
C GLU A 243 5.90 -7.94 -20.61
N TRP A 244 6.73 -7.11 -20.02
CA TRP A 244 6.64 -6.76 -18.59
C TRP A 244 5.55 -5.72 -18.26
N GLU A 245 5.08 -5.04 -19.29
CA GLU A 245 4.01 -4.08 -19.15
C GLU A 245 2.67 -4.67 -19.60
N ALA A 246 1.61 -3.95 -19.37
CA ALA A 246 0.27 -4.39 -19.71
C ALA A 246 0.18 -4.76 -21.20
N SER A 247 -0.27 -5.93 -21.47
CA SER A 247 -0.54 -6.42 -22.81
C SER A 247 -1.99 -6.89 -22.92
#